data_cf7180803e63ac2b58b40b9ed62bf3fe
#
_entry.id   cf7180803e63ac2b58b40b9ed62bf3fe
#
_cell.length_a   1.000
_cell.length_b   1.000
_cell.length_c   1.000
_cell.angle_alpha   90.00
_cell.angle_beta   90.00
_cell.angle_gamma   90.00
#
_symmetry.space_group_name_H-M   'P 1'
#
loop_
_entity.id
_entity.type
_entity.pdbx_description
1 polymer ?
#
loop_
_entity_poly.entity_id
_entity_poly.type
_entity_poly.pdbx_seq_one_letter_code
_entity_poly.pdbx_strand_id
1 'polypeptide(L)'
;MGGCYNVAAADDYGVKMELKRLLLSIIALFVVSHVASAFAEGYYTLMLSRIGVACAHAIFWSIASPLAVRTVPDGKRALALSAIATGSSVAMVVGLPLGRVVGLYVGWRMAFMSIAVVSALIFVFILMVFPKLQSRGKFAFKELPALLHNRVLLGVFIMSVLFATAHYTGYSYIEPFLGKVAAMAPDTVTLVLIVFGGSGMFGSIAFSKYYMSNRRRFMLAVTLGPALCMLLLQTAATGMAYILAVCILWGANSEACCRLGVGWFL
;
A
#
# COMPACT_ATOMS: atom_id res chain seq x y z
N MET A 1 40.96 14.85 -22.99
CA MET A 1 41.76 14.12 -22.01
C MET A 1 40.78 13.63 -20.96
N GLY A 2 40.17 12.47 -20.93
CA GLY A 2 40.80 11.14 -21.00
C GLY A 2 40.84 10.61 -19.58
N GLY A 3 39.73 10.14 -19.05
CA GLY A 3 39.66 9.44 -17.79
C GLY A 3 38.61 8.33 -17.90
N CYS A 4 38.99 7.26 -18.67
CA CYS A 4 38.28 5.99 -18.59
C CYS A 4 38.50 5.41 -17.19
N TYR A 5 37.50 5.48 -16.34
CA TYR A 5 37.48 4.64 -15.14
C TYR A 5 37.12 3.23 -15.55
N ASN A 6 38.16 2.44 -15.72
CA ASN A 6 38.10 0.99 -15.77
C ASN A 6 37.58 0.47 -14.42
N VAL A 7 36.28 0.24 -14.29
CA VAL A 7 35.74 -0.56 -13.21
C VAL A 7 35.80 -2.03 -13.68
N ALA A 8 37.02 -2.57 -13.57
CA ALA A 8 37.25 -3.98 -13.72
C ALA A 8 36.84 -4.73 -12.44
N ALA A 9 35.99 -5.72 -12.64
CA ALA A 9 35.89 -6.96 -11.89
C ALA A 9 35.98 -6.84 -10.35
N ALA A 10 34.89 -6.50 -9.71
CA ALA A 10 34.60 -7.00 -8.37
C ALA A 10 33.58 -8.13 -8.51
N ASP A 11 34.04 -9.32 -8.21
CA ASP A 11 33.29 -10.57 -8.23
C ASP A 11 31.95 -10.43 -7.51
N ASP A 12 30.94 -10.80 -8.18
CA ASP A 12 29.60 -10.33 -8.19
C ASP A 12 28.68 -11.44 -7.68
N TYR A 13 28.54 -11.55 -6.37
CA TYR A 13 27.50 -12.35 -5.71
C TYR A 13 26.15 -11.63 -5.72
N GLY A 14 25.81 -10.99 -6.84
CA GLY A 14 24.50 -10.42 -7.08
C GLY A 14 23.58 -11.49 -7.67
N VAL A 15 22.57 -11.92 -6.92
CA VAL A 15 21.55 -12.85 -7.40
C VAL A 15 20.81 -12.18 -8.57
N LYS A 16 21.10 -12.60 -9.80
CA LYS A 16 20.34 -12.23 -11.01
C LYS A 16 19.00 -12.97 -11.00
N MET A 17 18.07 -12.54 -10.18
CA MET A 17 16.74 -13.12 -10.18
C MET A 17 15.92 -12.54 -11.33
N GLU A 18 15.37 -13.41 -12.20
CA GLU A 18 14.39 -13.01 -13.19
C GLU A 18 13.21 -12.34 -12.51
N LEU A 19 12.81 -11.16 -13.00
CA LEU A 19 11.69 -10.38 -12.42
C LEU A 19 10.39 -11.19 -12.30
N LYS A 20 10.16 -12.10 -13.26
CA LYS A 20 9.02 -13.03 -13.19
C LYS A 20 9.10 -13.96 -11.98
N ARG A 21 10.27 -14.55 -11.73
CA ARG A 21 10.47 -15.45 -10.58
C ARG A 21 10.33 -14.71 -9.26
N LEU A 22 10.88 -13.49 -9.18
CA LEU A 22 10.72 -12.65 -8.00
C LEU A 22 9.24 -12.35 -7.73
N LEU A 23 8.48 -11.91 -8.74
CA LEU A 23 7.05 -11.63 -8.62
C LEU A 23 6.27 -12.87 -8.18
N LEU A 24 6.53 -14.02 -8.79
CA LEU A 24 5.89 -15.29 -8.42
C LEU A 24 6.23 -15.71 -6.98
N SER A 25 7.48 -15.56 -6.54
CA SER A 25 7.88 -15.87 -5.17
C SER A 25 7.16 -14.98 -4.15
N ILE A 26 6.99 -13.70 -4.46
CA ILE A 26 6.27 -12.74 -3.60
C ILE A 26 4.78 -13.12 -3.49
N ILE A 27 4.15 -13.43 -4.63
CA ILE A 27 2.73 -13.81 -4.64
C ILE A 27 2.55 -15.18 -3.96
N ALA A 28 3.46 -16.12 -4.15
CA ALA A 28 3.44 -17.40 -3.43
C ALA A 28 3.55 -17.21 -1.91
N LEU A 29 4.49 -16.35 -1.45
CA LEU A 29 4.60 -16.00 -0.04
C LEU A 29 3.32 -15.37 0.49
N PHE A 30 2.69 -14.48 -0.29
CA PHE A 30 1.43 -13.85 0.07
C PHE A 30 0.30 -14.85 0.20
N VAL A 31 0.15 -15.79 -0.76
CA VAL A 31 -0.86 -16.86 -0.72
C VAL A 31 -0.64 -17.76 0.50
N VAL A 32 0.58 -18.28 0.69
CA VAL A 32 0.90 -19.16 1.82
C VAL A 32 0.63 -18.48 3.15
N SER A 33 0.99 -17.21 3.27
CA SER A 33 0.76 -16.43 4.49
C SER A 33 -0.73 -16.20 4.78
N HIS A 34 -1.57 -16.00 3.76
CA HIS A 34 -3.01 -15.88 3.93
C HIS A 34 -3.68 -17.21 4.27
N VAL A 35 -3.23 -18.31 3.66
CA VAL A 35 -3.67 -19.65 4.04
C VAL A 35 -3.28 -19.93 5.49
N ALA A 36 -2.04 -19.67 5.89
CA ALA A 36 -1.61 -19.82 7.28
C ALA A 36 -2.43 -18.94 8.25
N SER A 37 -2.81 -17.72 7.85
CA SER A 37 -3.71 -16.86 8.64
C SER A 37 -5.10 -17.48 8.81
N ALA A 38 -5.65 -18.10 7.77
CA ALA A 38 -6.97 -18.75 7.82
C ALA A 38 -7.00 -19.97 8.77
N PHE A 39 -5.90 -20.70 8.85
CA PHE A 39 -5.74 -21.88 9.73
C PHE A 39 -5.09 -21.56 11.08
N ALA A 40 -4.86 -20.29 11.40
CA ALA A 40 -4.23 -19.93 12.67
C ALA A 40 -5.11 -20.31 13.87
N GLU A 41 -4.57 -21.12 14.78
CA GLU A 41 -5.24 -21.55 16.02
C GLU A 41 -4.94 -20.62 17.19
N GLY A 42 -3.83 -19.87 17.14
CA GLY A 42 -3.41 -18.99 18.21
C GLY A 42 -2.88 -17.65 17.73
N TYR A 43 -2.72 -16.72 18.68
CA TYR A 43 -2.24 -15.37 18.42
C TYR A 43 -0.87 -15.36 17.73
N TYR A 44 0.09 -16.17 18.18
CA TYR A 44 1.45 -16.17 17.63
C TYR A 44 1.51 -16.66 16.19
N THR A 45 0.75 -17.72 15.87
CA THR A 45 0.65 -18.24 14.49
C THR A 45 0.00 -17.21 13.56
N LEU A 46 -1.04 -16.54 14.03
CA LEU A 46 -1.67 -15.44 13.28
C LEU A 46 -0.67 -14.30 13.07
N MET A 47 0.03 -13.86 14.11
CA MET A 47 1.00 -12.76 14.01
C MET A 47 2.13 -13.09 13.03
N LEU A 48 2.70 -14.29 13.10
CA LEU A 48 3.76 -14.72 12.19
C LEU A 48 3.29 -14.74 10.73
N SER A 49 2.10 -15.26 10.49
CA SER A 49 1.53 -15.24 9.13
C SER A 49 1.27 -13.82 8.63
N ARG A 50 0.86 -12.88 9.49
CA ARG A 50 0.69 -11.46 9.14
C ARG A 50 2.02 -10.76 8.83
N ILE A 51 3.11 -11.13 9.50
CA ILE A 51 4.46 -10.68 9.13
C ILE A 51 4.82 -11.14 7.72
N GLY A 52 4.52 -12.40 7.37
CA GLY A 52 4.72 -12.90 6.01
C GLY A 52 3.94 -12.11 4.95
N VAL A 53 2.68 -11.79 5.23
CA VAL A 53 1.86 -10.91 4.37
C VAL A 53 2.49 -9.53 4.23
N ALA A 54 2.94 -8.92 5.32
CA ALA A 54 3.54 -7.60 5.32
C ALA A 54 4.84 -7.57 4.50
N CYS A 55 5.70 -8.58 4.65
CA CYS A 55 6.92 -8.72 3.86
C CYS A 55 6.62 -8.85 2.36
N ALA A 56 5.67 -9.72 1.99
CA ALA A 56 5.25 -9.88 0.60
C ALA A 56 4.72 -8.57 0.02
N HIS A 57 3.88 -7.87 0.77
CA HIS A 57 3.29 -6.60 0.37
C HIS A 57 4.34 -5.50 0.16
N ALA A 58 5.29 -5.36 1.09
CA ALA A 58 6.37 -4.37 1.00
C ALA A 58 7.24 -4.59 -0.25
N ILE A 59 7.64 -5.85 -0.51
CA ILE A 59 8.44 -6.18 -1.68
C ILE A 59 7.64 -5.97 -2.96
N PHE A 60 6.35 -6.36 -2.98
CA PHE A 60 5.47 -6.15 -4.13
C PHE A 60 5.43 -4.67 -4.54
N TRP A 61 5.17 -3.76 -3.62
CA TRP A 61 5.08 -2.34 -3.92
C TRP A 61 6.42 -1.73 -4.37
N SER A 62 7.54 -2.25 -3.90
CA SER A 62 8.86 -1.79 -4.34
C SER A 62 9.15 -2.12 -5.82
N ILE A 63 8.55 -3.20 -6.35
CA ILE A 63 8.80 -3.66 -7.73
C ILE A 63 7.64 -3.39 -8.69
N ALA A 64 6.42 -3.13 -8.21
CA ALA A 64 5.22 -3.04 -9.04
C ALA A 64 5.31 -1.95 -10.11
N SER A 65 5.70 -0.73 -9.74
CA SER A 65 5.83 0.40 -10.68
C SER A 65 6.94 0.19 -11.70
N PRO A 66 8.20 -0.15 -11.31
CA PRO A 66 9.26 -0.47 -12.26
C PRO A 66 8.90 -1.63 -13.21
N LEU A 67 8.21 -2.64 -12.69
CA LEU A 67 7.80 -3.80 -13.48
C LEU A 67 6.75 -3.43 -14.52
N ALA A 68 5.72 -2.68 -14.14
CA ALA A 68 4.67 -2.23 -15.03
C ALA A 68 5.21 -1.37 -16.18
N VAL A 69 6.13 -0.46 -15.89
CA VAL A 69 6.76 0.39 -16.91
C VAL A 69 7.60 -0.42 -17.89
N ARG A 70 8.23 -1.51 -17.43
CA ARG A 70 9.07 -2.39 -18.29
C ARG A 70 8.27 -3.36 -19.16
N THR A 71 7.00 -3.63 -18.82
CA THR A 71 6.14 -4.56 -19.56
C THR A 71 5.41 -3.91 -20.72
N VAL A 72 5.44 -2.58 -20.83
CA VAL A 72 4.73 -1.82 -21.87
C VAL A 72 5.69 -1.02 -22.75
N PRO A 73 5.32 -0.74 -24.01
CA PRO A 73 6.06 0.18 -24.89
C PRO A 73 6.18 1.59 -24.27
N ASP A 74 7.22 2.34 -24.64
CA ASP A 74 7.54 3.66 -24.08
C ASP A 74 6.36 4.64 -24.09
N GLY A 75 5.56 4.65 -25.15
CA GLY A 75 4.39 5.52 -25.26
C GLY A 75 3.21 5.16 -24.32
N LYS A 76 3.24 3.97 -23.67
CA LYS A 76 2.17 3.49 -22.78
C LYS A 76 2.56 3.45 -21.30
N ARG A 77 3.71 3.98 -20.92
CA ARG A 77 4.19 3.99 -19.52
C ARG A 77 3.23 4.69 -18.57
N ALA A 78 2.73 5.86 -18.96
CA ALA A 78 1.76 6.60 -18.17
C ALA A 78 0.45 5.81 -17.96
N LEU A 79 -0.01 5.09 -18.98
CA LEU A 79 -1.19 4.22 -18.90
C LEU A 79 -0.97 3.06 -17.91
N ALA A 80 0.20 2.43 -17.92
CA ALA A 80 0.52 1.35 -17.00
C ALA A 80 0.53 1.82 -15.53
N LEU A 81 1.12 2.99 -15.26
CA LEU A 81 1.12 3.58 -13.92
C LEU A 81 -0.27 4.01 -13.47
N SER A 82 -1.07 4.58 -14.38
CA SER A 82 -2.46 4.94 -14.07
C SER A 82 -3.33 3.72 -13.80
N ALA A 83 -3.09 2.59 -14.48
CA ALA A 83 -3.79 1.34 -14.22
C ALA A 83 -3.52 0.81 -12.81
N ILE A 84 -2.24 0.85 -12.34
CA ILE A 84 -1.90 0.50 -10.95
C ILE A 84 -2.64 1.41 -9.97
N ALA A 85 -2.60 2.72 -10.19
CA ALA A 85 -3.24 3.69 -9.32
C ALA A 85 -4.76 3.50 -9.27
N THR A 86 -5.40 3.26 -10.41
CA THR A 86 -6.84 2.98 -10.49
C THR A 86 -7.19 1.67 -9.79
N GLY A 87 -6.41 0.60 -10.04
CA GLY A 87 -6.60 -0.68 -9.36
C GLY A 87 -6.49 -0.56 -7.85
N SER A 88 -5.53 0.20 -7.34
CA SER A 88 -5.38 0.46 -5.90
C SER A 88 -6.58 1.22 -5.33
N SER A 89 -7.08 2.23 -6.04
CA SER A 89 -8.25 3.00 -5.61
C SER A 89 -9.51 2.12 -5.58
N VAL A 90 -9.74 1.29 -6.61
CA VAL A 90 -10.85 0.34 -6.65
C VAL A 90 -10.75 -0.67 -5.52
N ALA A 91 -9.55 -1.21 -5.28
CA ALA A 91 -9.31 -2.15 -4.19
C ALA A 91 -9.61 -1.54 -2.81
N MET A 92 -9.33 -0.27 -2.61
CA MET A 92 -9.59 0.43 -1.36
C MET A 92 -11.09 0.68 -1.14
N VAL A 93 -11.82 1.05 -2.20
CA VAL A 93 -13.27 1.29 -2.15
C VAL A 93 -14.06 0.01 -1.94
N VAL A 94 -13.69 -1.07 -2.64
CA VAL A 94 -14.44 -2.33 -2.63
C VAL A 94 -13.90 -3.33 -1.61
N GLY A 95 -12.58 -3.37 -1.42
CA GLY A 95 -11.90 -4.41 -0.63
C GLY A 95 -12.27 -4.37 0.84
N LEU A 96 -12.31 -3.19 1.45
CA LEU A 96 -12.62 -3.04 2.87
C LEU A 96 -14.07 -3.46 3.19
N PRO A 97 -15.10 -2.93 2.50
CA PRO A 97 -16.48 -3.35 2.74
C PRO A 97 -16.70 -4.84 2.43
N LEU A 98 -16.12 -5.34 1.34
CA LEU A 98 -16.23 -6.75 0.99
C LEU A 98 -15.59 -7.66 2.05
N GLY A 99 -14.39 -7.32 2.50
CA GLY A 99 -13.70 -8.04 3.57
C GLY A 99 -14.51 -8.04 4.88
N ARG A 100 -15.12 -6.90 5.22
CA ARG A 100 -16.01 -6.78 6.38
C ARG A 100 -17.26 -7.65 6.25
N VAL A 101 -17.94 -7.59 5.10
CA VAL A 101 -19.15 -8.40 4.84
C VAL A 101 -18.80 -9.89 4.96
N VAL A 102 -17.74 -10.37 4.30
CA VAL A 102 -17.30 -11.76 4.41
C VAL A 102 -16.96 -12.09 5.87
N GLY A 103 -16.25 -11.21 6.56
CA GLY A 103 -15.89 -11.40 7.96
C GLY A 103 -17.09 -11.52 8.91
N LEU A 104 -18.15 -10.75 8.68
CA LEU A 104 -19.37 -10.76 9.49
C LEU A 104 -20.26 -11.99 9.24
N TYR A 105 -20.47 -12.33 7.95
CA TYR A 105 -21.43 -13.39 7.58
C TYR A 105 -20.80 -14.78 7.54
N VAL A 106 -19.54 -14.89 7.14
CA VAL A 106 -18.87 -16.21 6.92
C VAL A 106 -17.74 -16.42 7.93
N GLY A 107 -17.28 -15.36 8.56
CA GLY A 107 -16.22 -15.40 9.57
C GLY A 107 -14.86 -14.93 9.04
N TRP A 108 -14.02 -14.45 9.95
CA TRP A 108 -12.72 -13.85 9.62
C TRP A 108 -11.73 -14.83 8.94
N ARG A 109 -11.79 -16.11 9.27
CA ARG A 109 -10.96 -17.14 8.62
C ARG A 109 -11.26 -17.26 7.14
N MET A 110 -12.54 -17.21 6.79
CA MET A 110 -12.98 -17.26 5.39
C MET A 110 -12.64 -15.98 4.63
N ALA A 111 -12.56 -14.84 5.30
CA ALA A 111 -12.04 -13.62 4.68
C ALA A 111 -10.57 -13.78 4.25
N PHE A 112 -9.71 -14.36 5.08
CA PHE A 112 -8.32 -14.66 4.68
C PHE A 112 -8.24 -15.73 3.59
N MET A 113 -9.06 -16.76 3.67
CA MET A 113 -9.11 -17.82 2.66
C MET A 113 -9.57 -17.27 1.29
N SER A 114 -10.56 -16.39 1.24
CA SER A 114 -11.02 -15.78 -0.02
C SER A 114 -9.90 -14.96 -0.68
N ILE A 115 -9.12 -14.20 0.10
CA ILE A 115 -7.96 -13.48 -0.41
C ILE A 115 -6.89 -14.45 -0.93
N ALA A 116 -6.64 -15.55 -0.21
CA ALA A 116 -5.70 -16.57 -0.64
C ALA A 116 -6.10 -17.20 -1.99
N VAL A 117 -7.38 -17.54 -2.14
CA VAL A 117 -7.91 -18.12 -3.40
C VAL A 117 -7.77 -17.14 -4.56
N VAL A 118 -8.19 -15.89 -4.40
CA VAL A 118 -8.06 -14.86 -5.44
C VAL A 118 -6.58 -14.65 -5.81
N SER A 119 -5.70 -14.58 -4.82
CA SER A 119 -4.27 -14.41 -5.06
C SER A 119 -3.64 -15.63 -5.73
N ALA A 120 -4.10 -16.85 -5.42
CA ALA A 120 -3.68 -18.07 -6.10
C ALA A 120 -4.12 -18.09 -7.58
N LEU A 121 -5.32 -17.62 -7.88
CA LEU A 121 -5.78 -17.47 -9.27
C LEU A 121 -4.91 -16.45 -10.03
N ILE A 122 -4.57 -15.33 -9.40
CA ILE A 122 -3.66 -14.33 -9.97
C ILE A 122 -2.26 -14.93 -10.16
N PHE A 123 -1.77 -15.74 -9.22
CA PHE A 123 -0.49 -16.44 -9.35
C PHE A 123 -0.46 -17.34 -10.59
N VAL A 124 -1.49 -18.16 -10.78
CA VAL A 124 -1.62 -19.04 -11.96
C VAL A 124 -1.70 -18.21 -13.25
N PHE A 125 -2.48 -17.14 -13.25
CA PHE A 125 -2.57 -16.24 -14.40
C PHE A 125 -1.23 -15.64 -14.78
N ILE A 126 -0.48 -15.12 -13.81
CA ILE A 126 0.86 -14.55 -14.04
C ILE A 126 1.85 -15.63 -14.51
N LEU A 127 1.75 -16.82 -13.95
CA LEU A 127 2.59 -17.96 -14.37
C LEU A 127 2.40 -18.24 -15.88
N MET A 128 1.16 -18.20 -16.37
CA MET A 128 0.81 -18.50 -17.76
C MET A 128 1.11 -17.33 -18.71
N VAL A 129 0.76 -16.11 -18.35
CA VAL A 129 0.72 -14.96 -19.27
C VAL A 129 1.97 -14.08 -19.19
N PHE A 130 2.62 -14.01 -18.03
CA PHE A 130 3.69 -13.03 -17.85
C PHE A 130 4.98 -13.44 -18.57
N PRO A 131 5.57 -12.55 -19.42
CA PRO A 131 6.80 -12.86 -20.15
C PRO A 131 8.01 -12.98 -19.21
N LYS A 132 9.02 -13.73 -19.64
CA LYS A 132 10.32 -13.81 -18.94
C LYS A 132 11.05 -12.50 -19.14
N LEU A 133 11.13 -11.67 -18.12
CA LEU A 133 11.87 -10.42 -18.11
C LEU A 133 13.17 -10.60 -17.32
N GLN A 134 14.29 -10.35 -17.97
CA GLN A 134 15.59 -10.37 -17.30
C GLN A 134 15.75 -9.12 -16.44
N SER A 135 16.26 -9.28 -15.22
CA SER A 135 16.65 -8.16 -14.38
C SER A 135 17.84 -7.42 -15.02
N ARG A 136 17.66 -6.15 -15.35
CA ARG A 136 18.75 -5.28 -15.84
C ARG A 136 19.57 -4.64 -14.72
N GLY A 137 19.19 -4.81 -13.47
CA GLY A 137 19.86 -4.25 -12.31
C GLY A 137 20.30 -5.34 -11.34
N LYS A 138 21.53 -5.24 -10.87
CA LYS A 138 22.03 -6.01 -9.73
C LYS A 138 21.57 -5.30 -8.47
N PHE A 139 20.85 -5.98 -7.60
CA PHE A 139 20.53 -5.43 -6.30
C PHE A 139 21.78 -5.56 -5.41
N ALA A 140 22.56 -4.49 -5.32
CA ALA A 140 23.75 -4.48 -4.49
C ALA A 140 23.37 -4.10 -3.05
N PHE A 141 23.22 -5.08 -2.17
CA PHE A 141 23.06 -4.84 -0.73
C PHE A 141 24.18 -3.98 -0.15
N LYS A 142 25.35 -3.93 -0.80
CA LYS A 142 26.48 -3.08 -0.42
C LYS A 142 26.22 -1.57 -0.55
N GLU A 143 25.23 -1.17 -1.37
CA GLU A 143 24.85 0.25 -1.53
C GLU A 143 23.86 0.73 -0.47
N LEU A 144 23.23 -0.19 0.28
CA LEU A 144 22.26 0.13 1.31
C LEU A 144 22.83 1.05 2.42
N PRO A 145 24.05 0.82 2.97
CA PRO A 145 24.63 1.71 3.95
C PRO A 145 24.89 3.13 3.42
N ALA A 146 25.26 3.26 2.14
CA ALA A 146 25.48 4.56 1.51
C ALA A 146 24.16 5.34 1.37
N LEU A 147 23.07 4.65 1.04
CA LEU A 147 21.73 5.26 1.00
C LEU A 147 21.27 5.74 2.37
N LEU A 148 21.55 4.96 3.44
CA LEU A 148 21.20 5.33 4.81
C LEU A 148 22.07 6.49 5.35
N HIS A 149 23.23 6.72 4.77
CA HIS A 149 24.08 7.86 5.13
C HIS A 149 23.57 9.20 4.57
N ASN A 150 22.70 9.16 3.57
CA ASN A 150 22.04 10.35 3.05
C ASN A 150 20.93 10.81 4.01
N ARG A 151 21.18 11.89 4.76
CA ARG A 151 20.26 12.43 5.77
C ARG A 151 18.87 12.80 5.20
N VAL A 152 18.81 13.26 3.97
CA VAL A 152 17.52 13.60 3.32
C VAL A 152 16.71 12.34 3.05
N LEU A 153 17.35 11.31 2.48
CA LEU A 153 16.72 10.03 2.21
C LEU A 153 16.27 9.33 3.49
N LEU A 154 17.12 9.33 4.51
CA LEU A 154 16.78 8.79 5.83
C LEU A 154 15.61 9.52 6.46
N GLY A 155 15.55 10.84 6.34
CA GLY A 155 14.41 11.65 6.80
C GLY A 155 13.09 11.28 6.10
N VAL A 156 13.13 11.06 4.79
CA VAL A 156 11.96 10.62 4.01
C VAL A 156 11.52 9.23 4.45
N PHE A 157 12.44 8.29 4.66
CA PHE A 157 12.12 6.94 5.15
C PHE A 157 11.47 6.98 6.54
N ILE A 158 12.07 7.70 7.49
CA ILE A 158 11.52 7.83 8.86
C ILE A 158 10.12 8.44 8.80
N MET A 159 9.93 9.52 8.04
CA MET A 159 8.63 10.18 7.89
C MET A 159 7.58 9.24 7.27
N SER A 160 7.98 8.44 6.26
CA SER A 160 7.09 7.45 5.64
C SER A 160 6.68 6.35 6.62
N VAL A 161 7.61 5.84 7.43
CA VAL A 161 7.34 4.83 8.45
C VAL A 161 6.40 5.39 9.53
N LEU A 162 6.68 6.58 10.05
CA LEU A 162 5.84 7.23 11.06
C LEU A 162 4.43 7.50 10.53
N PHE A 163 4.32 8.01 9.30
CA PHE A 163 3.03 8.26 8.67
C PHE A 163 2.25 6.96 8.46
N ALA A 164 2.87 5.93 7.87
CA ALA A 164 2.23 4.64 7.64
C ALA A 164 1.75 4.01 8.95
N THR A 165 2.60 4.02 9.98
CA THR A 165 2.26 3.47 11.30
C THR A 165 1.06 4.21 11.90
N ALA A 166 1.08 5.54 11.91
CA ALA A 166 -0.02 6.35 12.44
C ALA A 166 -1.32 6.11 11.66
N HIS A 167 -1.24 6.15 10.32
CA HIS A 167 -2.39 5.97 9.44
C HIS A 167 -3.02 4.58 9.62
N TYR A 168 -2.23 3.50 9.52
CA TYR A 168 -2.75 2.14 9.61
C TYR A 168 -3.20 1.77 11.03
N THR A 169 -2.60 2.36 12.07
CA THR A 169 -3.10 2.22 13.44
C THR A 169 -4.49 2.83 13.54
N GLY A 170 -4.66 4.09 13.15
CA GLY A 170 -5.97 4.74 13.16
C GLY A 170 -7.01 3.99 12.32
N TYR A 171 -6.61 3.56 11.12
CA TYR A 171 -7.45 2.78 10.21
C TYR A 171 -7.92 1.44 10.81
N SER A 172 -7.07 0.75 11.56
CA SER A 172 -7.44 -0.51 12.24
C SER A 172 -8.45 -0.30 13.36
N TYR A 173 -8.45 0.89 13.97
CA TYR A 173 -9.36 1.22 15.07
C TYR A 173 -10.62 1.98 14.67
N ILE A 174 -10.76 2.40 13.39
CA ILE A 174 -11.93 3.17 12.95
C ILE A 174 -13.23 2.37 13.09
N GLU A 175 -13.24 1.09 12.73
CA GLU A 175 -14.44 0.24 12.83
C GLU A 175 -14.89 0.02 14.28
N PRO A 176 -14.02 -0.40 15.22
CA PRO A 176 -14.36 -0.45 16.65
C PRO A 176 -14.81 0.90 17.22
N PHE A 177 -14.22 1.99 16.78
CA PHE A 177 -14.61 3.34 17.20
C PHE A 177 -16.04 3.67 16.77
N LEU A 178 -16.36 3.47 15.49
CA LEU A 178 -17.69 3.73 14.95
C LEU A 178 -18.77 2.85 15.59
N GLY A 179 -18.47 1.57 15.82
CA GLY A 179 -19.43 0.63 16.39
C GLY A 179 -19.61 0.76 17.92
N LYS A 180 -18.50 0.95 18.66
CA LYS A 180 -18.53 0.92 20.13
C LYS A 180 -18.61 2.31 20.77
N VAL A 181 -17.91 3.30 20.23
CA VAL A 181 -17.83 4.66 20.79
C VAL A 181 -18.93 5.54 20.21
N ALA A 182 -19.06 5.55 18.88
CA ALA A 182 -20.13 6.30 18.21
C ALA A 182 -21.47 5.56 18.18
N ALA A 183 -21.54 4.31 18.70
CA ALA A 183 -22.73 3.48 18.80
C ALA A 183 -23.54 3.35 17.49
N MET A 184 -22.85 3.33 16.34
CA MET A 184 -23.47 3.24 15.02
C MET A 184 -23.93 1.81 14.72
N ALA A 185 -25.06 1.69 14.01
CA ALA A 185 -25.53 0.41 13.50
C ALA A 185 -24.53 -0.21 12.50
N PRO A 186 -24.43 -1.54 12.40
CA PRO A 186 -23.46 -2.22 11.52
C PRO A 186 -23.51 -1.77 10.07
N ASP A 187 -24.70 -1.54 9.53
CA ASP A 187 -24.89 -1.08 8.14
C ASP A 187 -24.36 0.35 7.95
N THR A 188 -24.57 1.21 8.94
CA THR A 188 -24.05 2.57 8.93
C THR A 188 -22.52 2.59 8.99
N VAL A 189 -21.92 1.72 9.81
CA VAL A 189 -20.45 1.55 9.84
C VAL A 189 -19.92 1.15 8.47
N THR A 190 -20.59 0.20 7.80
CA THR A 190 -20.21 -0.22 6.44
C THR A 190 -20.29 0.94 5.46
N LEU A 191 -21.36 1.75 5.52
CA LEU A 191 -21.52 2.92 4.66
C LEU A 191 -20.40 3.95 4.89
N VAL A 192 -20.06 4.25 6.15
CA VAL A 192 -18.97 5.17 6.49
C VAL A 192 -17.64 4.67 5.91
N LEU A 193 -17.36 3.38 6.00
CA LEU A 193 -16.14 2.80 5.45
C LEU A 193 -16.08 2.85 3.91
N ILE A 194 -17.22 2.68 3.24
CA ILE A 194 -17.33 2.86 1.78
C ILE A 194 -17.04 4.32 1.40
N VAL A 195 -17.64 5.26 2.12
CA VAL A 195 -17.44 6.70 1.90
C VAL A 195 -15.99 7.10 2.19
N PHE A 196 -15.40 6.56 3.25
CA PHE A 196 -13.97 6.75 3.57
C PHE A 196 -13.06 6.28 2.43
N GLY A 197 -13.25 5.05 1.94
CA GLY A 197 -12.47 4.52 0.81
C GLY A 197 -12.70 5.33 -0.47
N GLY A 198 -13.96 5.67 -0.79
CA GLY A 198 -14.32 6.46 -1.96
C GLY A 198 -13.77 7.89 -1.93
N SER A 199 -13.62 8.47 -0.75
CA SER A 199 -13.06 9.82 -0.59
C SER A 199 -11.59 9.91 -1.01
N GLY A 200 -10.85 8.80 -1.04
CA GLY A 200 -9.50 8.74 -1.58
C GLY A 200 -9.40 9.21 -3.04
N MET A 201 -10.46 9.03 -3.83
CA MET A 201 -10.50 9.55 -5.20
C MET A 201 -10.36 11.08 -5.23
N PHE A 202 -10.98 11.78 -4.29
CA PHE A 202 -10.82 13.24 -4.16
C PHE A 202 -9.39 13.63 -3.79
N GLY A 203 -8.72 12.85 -2.94
CA GLY A 203 -7.31 13.02 -2.61
C GLY A 203 -6.41 12.89 -3.85
N SER A 204 -6.69 11.92 -4.71
CA SER A 204 -6.01 11.74 -6.00
C SER A 204 -6.15 12.96 -6.92
N ILE A 205 -7.37 13.48 -7.05
CA ILE A 205 -7.66 14.67 -7.87
C ILE A 205 -6.96 15.89 -7.28
N ALA A 206 -7.04 16.06 -5.96
CA ALA A 206 -6.36 17.15 -5.26
C ALA A 206 -4.84 17.10 -5.46
N PHE A 207 -4.23 15.92 -5.38
CA PHE A 207 -2.81 15.73 -5.68
C PHE A 207 -2.48 16.22 -7.09
N SER A 208 -3.20 15.72 -8.10
CA SER A 208 -2.94 16.06 -9.50
C SER A 208 -3.06 17.57 -9.78
N LYS A 209 -3.97 18.26 -9.10
CA LYS A 209 -4.27 19.67 -9.34
C LYS A 209 -3.37 20.62 -8.54
N TYR A 210 -3.11 20.30 -7.28
CA TYR A 210 -2.49 21.26 -6.34
C TYR A 210 -1.03 20.99 -6.02
N TYR A 211 -0.53 19.77 -6.22
CA TYR A 211 0.85 19.38 -5.88
C TYR A 211 1.89 20.26 -6.59
N MET A 212 1.72 20.48 -7.90
CA MET A 212 2.67 21.27 -8.70
C MET A 212 2.58 22.78 -8.41
N SER A 213 1.41 23.27 -7.97
CA SER A 213 1.20 24.70 -7.70
C SER A 213 1.83 25.15 -6.39
N ASN A 214 1.75 24.35 -5.32
CA ASN A 214 2.24 24.75 -3.99
C ASN A 214 2.74 23.54 -3.19
N ARG A 215 3.79 22.89 -3.70
CA ARG A 215 4.35 21.64 -3.19
C ARG A 215 4.52 21.62 -1.67
N ARG A 216 5.14 22.67 -1.08
CA ARG A 216 5.42 22.74 0.35
C ARG A 216 4.15 22.77 1.21
N ARG A 217 3.18 23.61 0.85
CA ARG A 217 1.90 23.71 1.58
C ARG A 217 1.09 22.44 1.43
N PHE A 218 1.07 21.86 0.23
CA PHE A 218 0.38 20.60 -0.02
C PHE A 218 0.98 19.45 0.81
N MET A 219 2.31 19.33 0.85
CA MET A 219 3.00 18.31 1.66
C MET A 219 2.67 18.48 3.14
N LEU A 220 2.70 19.69 3.67
CA LEU A 220 2.36 19.96 5.08
C LEU A 220 0.90 19.58 5.37
N ALA A 221 -0.04 20.00 4.52
CA ALA A 221 -1.45 19.69 4.69
C ALA A 221 -1.73 18.19 4.69
N VAL A 222 -1.10 17.45 3.76
CA VAL A 222 -1.31 16.00 3.63
C VAL A 222 -0.63 15.21 4.75
N THR A 223 0.51 15.69 5.27
CA THR A 223 1.20 15.01 6.39
C THR A 223 0.51 15.27 7.73
N LEU A 224 0.04 16.49 7.97
CA LEU A 224 -0.62 16.87 9.22
C LEU A 224 -2.12 16.56 9.22
N GLY A 225 -2.74 16.47 8.05
CA GLY A 225 -4.17 16.25 7.88
C GLY A 225 -4.70 15.02 8.63
N PRO A 226 -4.12 13.83 8.49
CA PRO A 226 -4.57 12.64 9.22
C PRO A 226 -4.47 12.78 10.73
N ALA A 227 -3.42 13.40 11.26
CA ALA A 227 -3.29 13.65 12.69
C ALA A 227 -4.39 14.60 13.19
N LEU A 228 -4.68 15.65 12.43
CA LEU A 228 -5.79 16.55 12.72
C LEU A 228 -7.13 15.82 12.67
N CYS A 229 -7.37 14.97 11.67
CA CYS A 229 -8.60 14.18 11.59
C CYS A 229 -8.76 13.24 12.79
N MET A 230 -7.70 12.61 13.26
CA MET A 230 -7.73 11.75 14.46
C MET A 230 -8.05 12.56 15.73
N LEU A 231 -7.48 13.75 15.88
CA LEU A 231 -7.81 14.65 16.99
C LEU A 231 -9.27 15.11 16.92
N LEU A 232 -9.77 15.44 15.73
CA LEU A 232 -11.17 15.81 15.53
C LEU A 232 -12.12 14.65 15.84
N LEU A 233 -11.76 13.41 15.52
CA LEU A 233 -12.57 12.24 15.90
C LEU A 233 -12.67 12.04 17.42
N GLN A 234 -11.65 12.41 18.20
CA GLN A 234 -11.73 12.37 19.67
C GLN A 234 -12.79 13.32 20.23
N THR A 235 -12.96 14.50 19.60
CA THR A 235 -13.92 15.52 20.06
C THR A 235 -15.34 15.25 19.56
N ALA A 236 -15.51 14.33 18.60
CA ALA A 236 -16.72 14.14 17.81
C ALA A 236 -17.71 13.11 18.37
N ALA A 237 -17.81 12.93 19.66
CA ALA A 237 -18.67 11.90 20.26
C ALA A 237 -20.18 11.98 19.90
N THR A 238 -20.67 12.97 19.12
CA THR A 238 -22.10 13.29 19.11
C THR A 238 -22.77 13.53 17.76
N GLY A 239 -22.09 13.53 16.63
CA GLY A 239 -22.77 13.87 15.38
C GLY A 239 -22.35 13.03 14.17
N MET A 240 -23.29 12.26 13.58
CA MET A 240 -23.03 11.41 12.42
C MET A 240 -22.47 12.21 11.22
N ALA A 241 -23.03 13.39 10.92
CA ALA A 241 -22.56 14.23 9.83
C ALA A 241 -21.12 14.72 10.05
N TYR A 242 -20.76 15.03 11.28
CA TYR A 242 -19.40 15.42 11.63
C TYR A 242 -18.40 14.27 11.44
N ILE A 243 -18.73 13.07 11.94
CA ILE A 243 -17.90 11.87 11.78
C ILE A 243 -17.69 11.57 10.29
N LEU A 244 -18.76 11.62 9.49
CA LEU A 244 -18.68 11.44 8.03
C LEU A 244 -17.74 12.47 7.38
N ALA A 245 -17.87 13.76 7.71
CA ALA A 245 -17.02 14.79 7.18
C ALA A 245 -15.54 14.58 7.51
N VAL A 246 -15.24 14.21 8.76
CA VAL A 246 -13.87 13.92 9.19
C VAL A 246 -13.33 12.66 8.50
N CYS A 247 -14.13 11.63 8.34
CA CYS A 247 -13.74 10.40 7.61
C CYS A 247 -13.45 10.70 6.14
N ILE A 248 -14.25 11.54 5.47
CA ILE A 248 -14.02 11.97 4.10
C ILE A 248 -12.70 12.73 3.99
N LEU A 249 -12.45 13.68 4.88
CA LEU A 249 -11.19 14.44 4.90
C LEU A 249 -10.00 13.54 5.15
N TRP A 250 -10.11 12.59 6.06
CA TRP A 250 -9.04 11.65 6.37
C TRP A 250 -8.75 10.71 5.19
N GLY A 251 -9.77 10.11 4.56
CA GLY A 251 -9.59 9.24 3.38
C GLY A 251 -8.95 9.98 2.21
N ALA A 252 -9.39 11.21 1.93
CA ALA A 252 -8.79 12.04 0.89
C ALA A 252 -7.33 12.40 1.19
N ASN A 253 -6.99 12.77 2.43
CA ASN A 253 -5.61 13.07 2.82
C ASN A 253 -4.70 11.85 2.73
N SER A 254 -5.19 10.67 3.13
CA SER A 254 -4.41 9.43 3.13
C SER A 254 -4.00 9.02 1.73
N GLU A 255 -4.93 9.07 0.76
CA GLU A 255 -4.63 8.76 -0.63
C GLU A 255 -3.69 9.79 -1.25
N ALA A 256 -3.86 11.07 -0.95
CA ALA A 256 -2.96 12.12 -1.41
C ALA A 256 -1.53 11.92 -0.89
N CYS A 257 -1.37 11.42 0.35
CA CYS A 257 -0.07 11.08 0.93
C CYS A 257 0.56 9.84 0.30
N CYS A 258 -0.22 8.79 0.05
CA CYS A 258 0.26 7.59 -0.65
C CYS A 258 0.83 7.95 -2.03
N ARG A 259 0.21 8.90 -2.74
CA ARG A 259 0.70 9.40 -4.04
C ARG A 259 1.97 10.24 -3.92
N LEU A 260 2.15 10.95 -2.81
CA LEU A 260 3.43 11.62 -2.53
C LEU A 260 4.56 10.60 -2.43
N GLY A 261 4.37 9.51 -1.70
CA GLY A 261 5.36 8.44 -1.58
C GLY A 261 5.74 7.84 -2.94
N VAL A 262 4.78 7.60 -3.82
CA VAL A 262 5.03 7.11 -5.19
C VAL A 262 5.68 8.18 -6.07
N GLY A 263 5.30 9.46 -5.93
CA GLY A 263 5.85 10.57 -6.73
C GLY A 263 7.31 10.93 -6.42
N TRP A 264 7.87 10.45 -5.30
CA TRP A 264 9.30 10.60 -5.00
C TRP A 264 10.20 9.60 -5.73
N PHE A 265 9.61 8.52 -6.27
CA PHE A 265 10.32 7.49 -7.03
C PHE A 265 10.20 7.68 -8.56
N LEU A 266 9.45 8.67 -9.03
CA LEU A 266 9.31 9.09 -10.45
C LEU A 266 10.03 10.40 -10.72
#